data_c9a1b4ee35023934d592c956f403812d
#
_entry.id   c9a1b4ee35023934d592c956f403812d
#
_cell.length_a   1.000
_cell.length_b   1.000
_cell.length_c   1.000
_cell.angle_alpha   90.00
_cell.angle_beta   90.00
_cell.angle_gamma   90.00
#
_symmetry.space_group_name_H-M   'P 1'
#
loop_
_entity.id
_entity.type
_entity.pdbx_description
1 polymer ?
#
loop_
_entity_poly.entity_id
_entity_poly.type
_entity_poly.pdbx_seq_one_letter_code
_entity_poly.pdbx_strand_id
1 'polypeptide(L)'
;MSQTAMIILGFLVIFLATTAGSAIVWFFKRDISDKVNTLFLGFASGIMVAASVWSLIIPSIEGAESWGKWNFVPALIGFLLGGLFLVLLDHVVPHFHKGTNEEEGPRSSLKKFTKMFLAVTIHNIPEGLA
;
A
#
# COMPACT_ATOMS: atom_id res chain seq x y z
N MET A 1 -27.02 0.75 12.81
CA MET A 1 -25.76 0.43 13.52
C MET A 1 -25.15 1.75 13.99
N SER A 2 -24.51 1.80 15.16
CA SER A 2 -23.76 2.98 15.57
C SER A 2 -22.53 3.17 14.69
N GLN A 3 -22.05 4.40 14.54
CA GLN A 3 -20.85 4.71 13.78
C GLN A 3 -19.63 3.90 14.29
N THR A 4 -19.51 3.80 15.60
CA THR A 4 -18.47 2.97 16.23
C THR A 4 -18.55 1.49 15.83
N ALA A 5 -19.75 0.93 15.76
CA ALA A 5 -19.94 -0.47 15.35
C ALA A 5 -19.55 -0.70 13.88
N MET A 6 -19.81 0.27 12.99
CA MET A 6 -19.39 0.21 11.59
C MET A 6 -17.87 0.26 11.46
N ILE A 7 -17.21 1.12 12.23
CA ILE A 7 -15.74 1.22 12.25
C ILE A 7 -15.12 -0.12 12.73
N ILE A 8 -15.60 -0.65 13.85
CA ILE A 8 -15.11 -1.94 14.39
C ILE A 8 -15.32 -3.07 13.39
N LEU A 9 -16.49 -3.13 12.75
CA LEU A 9 -16.79 -4.13 11.73
C LEU A 9 -15.84 -4.00 10.53
N GLY A 10 -15.58 -2.78 10.06
CA GLY A 10 -14.63 -2.51 8.98
C GLY A 10 -13.24 -3.04 9.31
N PHE A 11 -12.71 -2.73 10.49
CA PHE A 11 -11.41 -3.26 10.94
C PHE A 11 -11.39 -4.79 11.01
N LEU A 12 -12.45 -5.40 11.55
CA LEU A 12 -12.56 -6.86 11.62
C LEU A 12 -12.57 -7.52 10.23
N VAL A 13 -13.32 -6.95 9.28
CA VAL A 13 -13.39 -7.46 7.91
C VAL A 13 -12.02 -7.38 7.24
N ILE A 14 -11.32 -6.24 7.35
CA ILE A 14 -9.99 -6.06 6.76
C ILE A 14 -9.00 -7.05 7.40
N PHE A 15 -9.00 -7.15 8.73
CA PHE A 15 -8.11 -8.07 9.46
C PHE A 15 -8.35 -9.53 9.05
N LEU A 16 -9.61 -9.97 8.99
CA LEU A 16 -9.97 -11.33 8.60
C LEU A 16 -9.64 -11.62 7.13
N ALA A 17 -9.90 -10.68 6.23
CA ALA A 17 -9.58 -10.82 4.81
C ALA A 17 -8.07 -10.93 4.57
N THR A 18 -7.27 -10.09 5.23
CA THR A 18 -5.80 -10.11 5.14
C THR A 18 -5.24 -11.40 5.73
N THR A 19 -5.76 -11.83 6.88
CA THR A 19 -5.34 -13.07 7.54
C THR A 19 -5.71 -14.29 6.68
N ALA A 20 -6.92 -14.33 6.12
CA ALA A 20 -7.35 -15.40 5.22
C ALA A 20 -6.50 -15.44 3.95
N GLY A 21 -6.20 -14.28 3.34
CA GLY A 21 -5.30 -14.18 2.20
C GLY A 21 -3.90 -14.72 2.50
N SER A 22 -3.34 -14.38 3.65
CA SER A 22 -2.05 -14.89 4.10
C SER A 22 -2.07 -16.40 4.37
N ALA A 23 -3.16 -16.92 4.94
CA ALA A 23 -3.33 -18.34 5.22
C ALA A 23 -3.41 -19.20 3.95
N ILE A 24 -3.94 -18.66 2.85
CA ILE A 24 -4.02 -19.35 1.56
C ILE A 24 -2.62 -19.78 1.09
N VAL A 25 -1.58 -18.98 1.33
CA VAL A 25 -0.19 -19.28 0.95
C VAL A 25 0.27 -20.60 1.56
N TRP A 26 -0.21 -20.96 2.73
CA TRP A 26 0.16 -22.20 3.41
C TRP A 26 -0.33 -23.47 2.71
N PHE A 27 -1.38 -23.35 1.88
CA PHE A 27 -1.88 -24.48 1.07
C PHE A 27 -1.06 -24.71 -0.21
N PHE A 28 -0.28 -23.72 -0.64
CA PHE A 28 0.63 -23.87 -1.78
C PHE A 28 1.93 -24.54 -1.34
N LYS A 29 2.04 -25.84 -1.60
CA LYS A 29 3.25 -26.64 -1.32
C LYS A 29 4.36 -26.47 -2.37
N ARG A 30 4.10 -25.73 -3.45
CA ARG A 30 5.02 -25.47 -4.56
C ARG A 30 5.05 -24.01 -4.87
N ASP A 31 6.14 -23.55 -5.50
CA ASP A 31 6.24 -22.19 -5.98
C ASP A 31 5.11 -21.88 -6.95
N ILE A 32 4.51 -20.73 -6.79
CA ILE A 32 3.45 -20.23 -7.68
C ILE A 32 4.11 -19.90 -9.03
N SER A 33 3.51 -20.35 -10.13
CA SER A 33 4.05 -20.06 -11.46
C SER A 33 4.09 -18.55 -11.73
N ASP A 34 5.10 -18.09 -12.47
CA ASP A 34 5.28 -16.67 -12.77
C ASP A 34 4.04 -16.04 -13.43
N LYS A 35 3.32 -16.79 -14.26
CA LYS A 35 2.08 -16.31 -14.90
C LYS A 35 0.99 -16.01 -13.87
N VAL A 36 0.80 -16.90 -12.91
CA VAL A 36 -0.19 -16.73 -11.85
C VAL A 36 0.21 -15.58 -10.92
N ASN A 37 1.51 -15.49 -10.58
CA ASN A 37 2.03 -14.40 -9.78
C ASN A 37 1.82 -13.04 -10.47
N THR A 38 2.14 -12.95 -11.77
CA THR A 38 1.93 -11.72 -12.57
C THR A 38 0.44 -11.34 -12.63
N LEU A 39 -0.46 -12.32 -12.77
CA LEU A 39 -1.89 -12.07 -12.78
C LEU A 39 -2.36 -11.48 -11.43
N PHE A 40 -1.95 -12.06 -10.32
CA PHE A 40 -2.31 -11.54 -8.98
C PHE A 40 -1.74 -10.16 -8.71
N LEU A 41 -0.49 -9.91 -9.09
CA LEU A 41 0.13 -8.59 -8.95
C LEU A 41 -0.59 -7.54 -9.81
N GLY A 42 -0.93 -7.88 -11.06
CA GLY A 42 -1.70 -6.99 -11.93
C GLY A 42 -3.09 -6.69 -11.39
N PHE A 43 -3.79 -7.70 -10.86
CA PHE A 43 -5.09 -7.52 -10.24
C PHE A 43 -5.01 -6.64 -8.99
N ALA A 44 -4.06 -6.90 -8.10
CA ALA A 44 -3.83 -6.10 -6.90
C ALA A 44 -3.51 -4.64 -7.25
N SER A 45 -2.60 -4.42 -8.22
CA SER A 45 -2.27 -3.07 -8.69
C SER A 45 -3.48 -2.34 -9.28
N GLY A 46 -4.34 -3.05 -10.02
CA GLY A 46 -5.57 -2.48 -10.56
C GLY A 46 -6.55 -2.04 -9.47
N ILE A 47 -6.71 -2.85 -8.41
CA ILE A 47 -7.53 -2.48 -7.24
C ILE A 47 -6.95 -1.25 -6.53
N MET A 48 -5.62 -1.19 -6.32
CA MET A 48 -4.97 -0.05 -5.67
C MET A 48 -5.19 1.25 -6.47
N VAL A 49 -5.02 1.21 -7.79
CA VAL A 49 -5.28 2.38 -8.65
C VAL A 49 -6.74 2.80 -8.59
N ALA A 50 -7.67 1.84 -8.66
CA ALA A 50 -9.10 2.13 -8.55
C ALA A 50 -9.43 2.77 -7.19
N ALA A 51 -8.96 2.20 -6.10
CA ALA A 51 -9.15 2.75 -4.76
C ALA A 51 -8.57 4.16 -4.62
N SER A 52 -7.37 4.41 -5.15
CA SER A 52 -6.74 5.74 -5.13
C SER A 52 -7.59 6.79 -5.86
N VAL A 53 -8.17 6.44 -7.00
CA VAL A 53 -9.02 7.37 -7.77
C VAL A 53 -10.35 7.59 -7.08
N TRP A 54 -11.11 6.53 -6.79
CA TRP A 54 -12.50 6.64 -6.31
C TRP A 54 -12.61 6.94 -4.82
N SER A 55 -11.66 6.49 -4.01
CA SER A 55 -11.76 6.67 -2.56
C SER A 55 -10.94 7.85 -2.03
N LEU A 56 -9.95 8.34 -2.77
CA LEU A 56 -9.07 9.43 -2.33
C LEU A 56 -9.13 10.65 -3.24
N ILE A 57 -8.81 10.53 -4.54
CA ILE A 57 -8.68 11.67 -5.43
C ILE A 57 -10.04 12.35 -5.66
N ILE A 58 -11.07 11.59 -6.05
CA ILE A 58 -12.39 12.14 -6.32
C ILE A 58 -12.98 12.81 -5.07
N PRO A 59 -13.05 12.17 -3.89
CA PRO A 59 -13.55 12.81 -2.68
C PRO A 59 -12.72 14.04 -2.25
N SER A 60 -11.41 14.04 -2.50
CA SER A 60 -10.57 15.22 -2.21
C SER A 60 -10.94 16.42 -3.08
N ILE A 61 -11.24 16.20 -4.37
CA ILE A 61 -11.68 17.25 -5.28
C ILE A 61 -13.08 17.75 -4.90
N GLU A 62 -14.00 16.85 -4.57
CA GLU A 62 -15.35 17.17 -4.12
C GLU A 62 -15.34 17.94 -2.80
N GLY A 63 -14.51 17.51 -1.83
CA GLY A 63 -14.35 18.21 -0.55
C GLY A 63 -13.77 19.63 -0.67
N ALA A 64 -13.14 19.96 -1.81
CA ALA A 64 -12.55 21.27 -2.09
C ALA A 64 -13.43 22.16 -2.99
N GLU A 65 -14.74 21.93 -3.08
CA GLU A 65 -15.68 22.71 -3.92
C GLU A 65 -15.60 24.22 -3.67
N SER A 66 -15.34 24.65 -2.45
CA SER A 66 -15.17 26.06 -2.08
C SER A 66 -14.03 26.78 -2.82
N TRP A 67 -13.08 26.03 -3.41
CA TRP A 67 -11.98 26.56 -4.22
C TRP A 67 -12.37 26.81 -5.68
N GLY A 68 -13.60 26.53 -6.07
CA GLY A 68 -14.12 26.71 -7.43
C GLY A 68 -13.30 25.93 -8.46
N LYS A 69 -12.76 26.61 -9.50
CA LYS A 69 -11.94 25.94 -10.53
C LYS A 69 -10.57 25.42 -10.05
N TRP A 70 -10.18 25.70 -8.83
CA TRP A 70 -8.95 25.22 -8.21
C TRP A 70 -9.15 24.04 -7.25
N ASN A 71 -10.34 23.44 -7.24
CA ASN A 71 -10.70 22.34 -6.36
C ASN A 71 -9.82 21.09 -6.50
N PHE A 72 -9.14 20.91 -7.63
CA PHE A 72 -8.19 19.82 -7.86
C PHE A 72 -6.82 20.04 -7.19
N VAL A 73 -6.48 21.26 -6.77
CA VAL A 73 -5.15 21.62 -6.26
C VAL A 73 -4.78 20.85 -4.98
N PRO A 74 -5.66 20.70 -3.98
CA PRO A 74 -5.35 19.90 -2.80
C PRO A 74 -5.01 18.45 -3.13
N ALA A 75 -5.78 17.82 -4.03
CA ALA A 75 -5.52 16.45 -4.49
C ALA A 75 -4.17 16.35 -5.22
N LEU A 76 -3.86 17.32 -6.10
CA LEU A 76 -2.59 17.37 -6.82
C LEU A 76 -1.39 17.50 -5.86
N ILE A 77 -1.47 18.42 -4.90
CA ILE A 77 -0.42 18.62 -3.90
C ILE A 77 -0.25 17.36 -3.06
N GLY A 78 -1.34 16.79 -2.57
CA GLY A 78 -1.31 15.55 -1.79
C GLY A 78 -0.67 14.39 -2.55
N PHE A 79 -1.01 14.23 -3.84
CA PHE A 79 -0.43 13.20 -4.70
C PHE A 79 1.08 13.39 -4.89
N LEU A 80 1.53 14.62 -5.18
CA LEU A 80 2.95 14.93 -5.36
C LEU A 80 3.75 14.75 -4.06
N LEU A 81 3.20 15.19 -2.93
CA LEU A 81 3.85 15.02 -1.62
C LEU A 81 3.91 13.54 -1.22
N GLY A 82 2.85 12.76 -1.50
CA GLY A 82 2.84 11.31 -1.28
C GLY A 82 3.90 10.60 -2.12
N GLY A 83 4.01 10.94 -3.41
CA GLY A 83 5.05 10.42 -4.28
C GLY A 83 6.47 10.77 -3.79
N LEU A 84 6.69 12.03 -3.41
CA LEU A 84 7.97 12.47 -2.84
C LEU A 84 8.30 11.74 -1.53
N PHE A 85 7.31 11.55 -0.68
CA PHE A 85 7.46 10.80 0.57
C PHE A 85 7.86 9.34 0.32
N LEU A 86 7.26 8.67 -0.67
CA LEU A 86 7.64 7.30 -1.05
C LEU A 86 9.07 7.23 -1.58
N VAL A 87 9.48 8.18 -2.41
CA VAL A 87 10.88 8.28 -2.89
C VAL A 87 11.84 8.47 -1.71
N LEU A 88 11.47 9.31 -0.73
CA LEU A 88 12.28 9.51 0.47
C LEU A 88 12.39 8.21 1.29
N LEU A 89 11.28 7.50 1.49
CA LEU A 89 11.28 6.21 2.18
C LEU A 89 12.17 5.19 1.49
N ASP A 90 12.13 5.13 0.17
CA ASP A 90 12.94 4.23 -0.65
C ASP A 90 14.45 4.45 -0.43
N HIS A 91 14.86 5.70 -0.24
CA HIS A 91 16.25 6.04 0.05
C HIS A 91 16.67 5.81 1.52
N VAL A 92 15.72 5.90 2.45
CA VAL A 92 16.02 5.81 3.91
C VAL A 92 15.88 4.39 4.42
N VAL A 93 14.95 3.60 3.85
CA VAL A 93 14.66 2.23 4.34
C VAL A 93 15.48 1.22 3.54
N PRO A 94 16.42 0.48 4.19
CA PRO A 94 17.18 -0.55 3.51
C PRO A 94 16.25 -1.70 3.07
N HIS A 95 16.21 -1.98 1.77
CA HIS A 95 15.41 -3.06 1.20
C HIS A 95 16.17 -3.81 0.09
N PHE A 96 15.64 -4.97 -0.32
CA PHE A 96 16.21 -5.80 -1.36
C PHE A 96 15.28 -5.88 -2.55
N HIS A 97 15.80 -5.72 -3.76
CA HIS A 97 15.07 -6.03 -4.97
C HIS A 97 14.94 -7.54 -5.19
N LYS A 98 13.76 -7.95 -5.62
CA LYS A 98 13.47 -9.35 -5.95
C LYS A 98 14.27 -9.72 -7.21
N GLY A 99 15.28 -10.60 -7.08
CA GLY A 99 16.10 -11.07 -8.20
C GLY A 99 17.53 -10.53 -8.25
N THR A 100 17.87 -9.52 -7.49
CA THR A 100 19.23 -9.06 -7.28
C THR A 100 19.60 -9.24 -5.81
N ASN A 101 20.85 -9.60 -5.52
CA ASN A 101 21.36 -9.61 -4.14
C ASN A 101 21.89 -8.21 -3.73
N GLU A 102 21.55 -7.19 -4.49
CA GLU A 102 21.97 -5.82 -4.23
C GLU A 102 21.06 -5.19 -3.17
N GLU A 103 21.71 -4.57 -2.19
CA GLU A 103 21.04 -3.80 -1.16
C GLU A 103 20.89 -2.37 -1.65
N GLU A 104 19.69 -1.82 -1.67
CA GLU A 104 19.43 -0.40 -1.82
C GLU A 104 19.16 0.25 -0.47
N GLY A 105 19.57 1.53 -0.33
CA GLY A 105 19.47 2.28 0.90
C GLY A 105 20.69 2.11 1.84
N PRO A 106 20.61 2.60 3.08
CA PRO A 106 21.70 2.56 4.05
C PRO A 106 22.11 1.12 4.38
N ARG A 107 23.40 0.83 4.42
CA ARG A 107 23.92 -0.48 4.85
C ARG A 107 23.47 -0.78 6.27
N SER A 108 22.84 -1.94 6.47
CA SER A 108 22.31 -2.37 7.74
C SER A 108 22.73 -3.80 8.06
N SER A 109 23.09 -4.06 9.31
CA SER A 109 23.40 -5.41 9.84
C SER A 109 22.17 -6.30 10.06
N LEU A 110 20.96 -5.78 9.80
CA LEU A 110 19.72 -6.53 9.98
C LEU A 110 19.63 -7.70 8.98
N LYS A 111 19.05 -8.82 9.44
CA LYS A 111 18.80 -9.99 8.58
C LYS A 111 17.85 -9.61 7.42
N LYS A 112 18.04 -10.23 6.25
CA LYS A 112 17.22 -10.00 5.03
C LYS A 112 15.70 -10.00 5.32
N PHE A 113 15.24 -10.97 6.11
CA PHE A 113 13.84 -11.06 6.52
C PHE A 113 13.35 -9.83 7.30
N THR A 114 14.15 -9.33 8.24
CA THR A 114 13.82 -8.16 9.06
C THR A 114 13.76 -6.89 8.21
N LYS A 115 14.68 -6.73 7.26
CA LYS A 115 14.67 -5.61 6.32
C LYS A 115 13.40 -5.60 5.47
N MET A 116 13.05 -6.76 4.90
CA MET A 116 11.83 -6.91 4.10
C MET A 116 10.56 -6.65 4.93
N PHE A 117 10.50 -7.18 6.15
CA PHE A 117 9.38 -6.94 7.06
C PHE A 117 9.23 -5.45 7.39
N LEU A 118 10.33 -4.78 7.69
CA LEU A 118 10.36 -3.34 8.01
C LEU A 118 9.92 -2.51 6.81
N ALA A 119 10.44 -2.80 5.62
CA ALA A 119 10.06 -2.12 4.38
C ALA A 119 8.56 -2.22 4.11
N VAL A 120 7.99 -3.43 4.15
CA VAL A 120 6.56 -3.66 3.94
C VAL A 120 5.73 -2.95 5.02
N THR A 121 6.15 -3.02 6.29
CA THR A 121 5.43 -2.37 7.40
C THR A 121 5.39 -0.85 7.22
N ILE A 122 6.52 -0.24 6.85
CA ILE A 122 6.60 1.22 6.67
C ILE A 122 5.79 1.67 5.46
N HIS A 123 5.77 0.90 4.36
CA HIS A 123 4.92 1.20 3.20
C HIS A 123 3.42 1.13 3.54
N ASN A 124 3.01 0.21 4.40
CA ASN A 124 1.61 0.05 4.80
C ASN A 124 1.10 1.13 5.79
N ILE A 125 2.00 1.90 6.43
CA ILE A 125 1.58 2.99 7.33
C ILE A 125 0.78 4.07 6.57
N PRO A 126 1.27 4.64 5.46
CA PRO A 126 0.49 5.61 4.68
C PRO A 126 -0.84 5.04 4.17
N GLU A 127 -0.84 3.77 3.73
CA GLU A 127 -2.07 3.10 3.26
C GLU A 127 -3.12 2.95 4.37
N GLY A 128 -2.68 2.67 5.58
CA GLY A 128 -3.58 2.55 6.73
C GLY A 128 -4.10 3.89 7.28
N LEU A 129 -3.47 5.01 6.90
CA LEU A 129 -3.87 6.37 7.28
C LEU A 129 -4.79 7.02 6.22
N ALA A 130 -4.83 6.50 5.02
CA ALA A 130 -5.67 6.98 3.92
C ALA A 130 -7.11 6.46 4.04
#